data_65ac1985b9a45f17e03ac0fcb70a647d
#
_entry.id   65ac1985b9a45f17e03ac0fcb70a647d
#
_cell.length_a   1.000
_cell.length_b   1.000
_cell.length_c   1.000
_cell.angle_alpha   90.00
_cell.angle_beta   90.00
_cell.angle_gamma   90.00
#
_symmetry.space_group_name_H-M   'P 1'
#
loop_
_entity.id
_entity.type
_entity.pdbx_description
1 polymer ?
#
loop_
_entity_poly.entity_id
_entity_poly.type
_entity_poly.pdbx_seq_one_letter_code
_entity_poly.pdbx_strand_id
1 'polypeptide(L)'
;MSILVIGADHLGDIAVNLKNLGCHSLTHLKGRKNINKRKLKIPEGTDLVLVMTDYVDHNIARCIRSTAKNLSVPVIFSKRSWTYLSQKLNMVEKLS
;
A
#
# COMPACT_ATOMS: atom_id res chain seq x y z
N MET A 1 -5.66 -7.69 10.01
CA MET A 1 -4.61 -7.26 9.09
C MET A 1 -4.58 -5.75 8.98
N SER A 2 -3.40 -5.18 9.11
CA SER A 2 -3.19 -3.74 8.98
C SER A 2 -2.52 -3.44 7.66
N ILE A 3 -3.11 -2.54 6.85
CA ILE A 3 -2.64 -2.23 5.51
C ILE A 3 -2.32 -0.74 5.40
N LEU A 4 -1.17 -0.42 4.84
CA LEU A 4 -0.79 0.93 4.45
C LEU A 4 -0.93 1.06 2.94
N VAL A 5 -1.73 2.01 2.48
CA VAL A 5 -1.90 2.30 1.06
C VAL A 5 -1.25 3.64 0.73
N ILE A 6 -0.42 3.66 -0.29
CA ILE A 6 0.29 4.87 -0.74
C ILE A 6 -0.10 5.16 -2.18
N GLY A 7 -0.47 6.40 -2.43
CA GLY A 7 -0.89 6.86 -3.75
C GLY A 7 -2.39 7.03 -3.86
N ALA A 8 -2.83 7.68 -4.93
CA ALA A 8 -4.20 8.05 -5.21
C ALA A 8 -4.77 9.06 -4.21
N ASP A 9 -5.68 9.90 -4.67
CA ASP A 9 -6.36 10.87 -3.81
C ASP A 9 -7.51 10.22 -3.05
N HIS A 10 -8.19 9.28 -3.67
CA HIS A 10 -9.32 8.56 -3.10
C HIS A 10 -9.21 7.08 -3.40
N LEU A 11 -9.51 6.24 -2.44
CA LEU A 11 -9.49 4.79 -2.61
C LEU A 11 -10.83 4.23 -3.10
N GLY A 12 -11.94 4.92 -2.80
CA GLY A 12 -13.28 4.49 -3.23
C GLY A 12 -13.57 3.05 -2.81
N ASP A 13 -14.00 2.24 -3.77
CA ASP A 13 -14.36 0.84 -3.53
C ASP A 13 -13.20 -0.02 -3.04
N ILE A 14 -11.96 0.39 -3.33
CA ILE A 14 -10.79 -0.35 -2.86
C ILE A 14 -10.77 -0.44 -1.34
N ALA A 15 -11.06 0.66 -0.66
CA ALA A 15 -11.09 0.68 0.80
C ALA A 15 -12.16 -0.27 1.35
N VAL A 16 -13.35 -0.26 0.76
CA VAL A 16 -14.45 -1.15 1.16
C VAL A 16 -14.06 -2.60 0.95
N ASN A 17 -13.50 -2.91 -0.22
CA ASN A 17 -13.12 -4.28 -0.56
C ASN A 17 -12.01 -4.81 0.34
N LEU A 18 -11.02 -3.97 0.69
CA LEU A 18 -9.97 -4.37 1.61
C LEU A 18 -10.52 -4.68 3.00
N LYS A 19 -11.46 -3.87 3.50
CA LYS A 19 -12.11 -4.12 4.79
C LYS A 19 -12.89 -5.43 4.76
N ASN A 20 -13.55 -5.73 3.64
CA ASN A 20 -14.30 -6.99 3.48
C ASN A 20 -13.38 -8.21 3.49
N LEU A 21 -12.11 -8.05 3.12
CA LEU A 21 -11.12 -9.13 3.16
C LEU A 21 -10.49 -9.32 4.54
N GLY A 22 -10.88 -8.52 5.52
CA GLY A 22 -10.35 -8.67 6.87
C GLY A 22 -9.36 -7.58 7.29
N CYS A 23 -9.23 -6.52 6.52
CA CYS A 23 -8.41 -5.37 6.91
C CYS A 23 -9.13 -4.61 8.03
N HIS A 24 -8.57 -4.65 9.23
CA HIS A 24 -9.14 -3.95 10.38
C HIS A 24 -8.53 -2.56 10.60
N SER A 25 -7.40 -2.29 10.01
CA SER A 25 -6.74 -0.99 10.10
C SER A 25 -6.19 -0.61 8.72
N LEU A 26 -6.68 0.50 8.19
CA LEU A 26 -6.28 1.00 6.87
C LEU A 26 -5.75 2.42 7.01
N THR A 27 -4.50 2.62 6.62
CA THR A 27 -3.87 3.94 6.59
C THR A 27 -3.62 4.32 5.14
N HIS A 28 -3.99 5.53 4.74
CA HIS A 28 -3.84 6.00 3.37
C HIS A 28 -2.97 7.25 3.32
N LEU A 29 -1.87 7.18 2.58
CA LEU A 29 -1.00 8.32 2.27
C LEU A 29 -1.15 8.66 0.80
N LYS A 30 -1.47 9.91 0.51
CA LYS A 30 -1.84 10.31 -0.85
C LYS A 30 -0.71 10.29 -1.89
N GLY A 31 0.54 10.21 -1.49
CA GLY A 31 1.65 10.04 -2.44
C GLY A 31 1.96 11.23 -3.33
N ARG A 32 1.49 12.43 -3.00
CA ARG A 32 1.74 13.65 -3.78
C ARG A 32 3.17 14.17 -3.60
N LYS A 33 3.61 15.02 -4.55
CA LYS A 33 4.97 15.60 -4.59
C LYS A 33 5.45 16.24 -3.29
N ASN A 34 4.52 16.70 -2.45
CA ASN A 34 4.85 17.44 -1.22
C ASN A 34 5.04 16.56 0.00
N ILE A 35 4.98 15.24 -0.16
CA ILE A 35 5.23 14.36 0.97
C ILE A 35 6.71 14.40 1.32
N ASN A 36 7.01 14.81 2.53
CA ASN A 36 8.37 14.79 3.05
C ASN A 36 8.80 13.33 3.25
N LYS A 37 9.82 12.91 2.50
CA LYS A 37 10.34 11.53 2.57
C LYS A 37 10.76 11.13 3.98
N ARG A 38 11.20 12.09 4.80
CA ARG A 38 11.59 11.86 6.19
C ARG A 38 10.40 11.53 7.07
N LYS A 39 9.19 11.96 6.68
CA LYS A 39 7.94 11.66 7.40
C LYS A 39 7.24 10.42 6.87
N LEU A 40 7.80 9.81 5.84
CA LEU A 40 7.20 8.64 5.22
C LEU A 40 7.59 7.41 6.05
N LYS A 41 6.77 7.07 7.01
CA LYS A 41 7.00 5.93 7.88
C LYS A 41 5.92 4.88 7.70
N ILE A 42 6.33 3.62 7.76
CA ILE A 42 5.39 2.51 7.80
C ILE A 42 4.99 2.33 9.26
N PRO A 43 3.69 2.45 9.60
CA PRO A 43 3.26 2.28 10.98
C PRO A 43 3.64 0.92 11.53
N GLU A 44 4.00 0.89 12.82
CA GLU A 44 4.31 -0.37 13.49
C GLU A 44 3.10 -1.30 13.44
N GLY A 45 3.35 -2.58 13.19
CA GLY A 45 2.28 -3.56 13.07
C GLY A 45 1.63 -3.65 11.69
N THR A 46 2.16 -2.90 10.70
CA THR A 46 1.66 -3.00 9.33
C THR A 46 1.99 -4.37 8.74
N ASP A 47 0.99 -5.04 8.22
CA ASP A 47 1.13 -6.38 7.63
C ASP A 47 1.41 -6.33 6.14
N LEU A 48 0.97 -5.28 5.46
CA LEU A 48 1.07 -5.16 4.01
C LEU A 48 1.11 -3.70 3.59
N VAL A 49 1.94 -3.38 2.60
CA VAL A 49 1.99 -2.05 1.98
C VAL A 49 1.53 -2.18 0.54
N LEU A 50 0.57 -1.35 0.14
CA LEU A 50 0.08 -1.25 -1.23
C LEU A 50 0.52 0.08 -1.82
N VAL A 51 1.16 0.05 -2.98
CA VAL A 51 1.58 1.26 -3.69
C VAL A 51 0.79 1.36 -5.00
N MET A 52 0.01 2.43 -5.14
CA MET A 52 -0.79 2.70 -6.35
C MET A 52 0.09 3.41 -7.36
N THR A 53 0.68 2.66 -8.28
CA THR A 53 1.74 3.14 -9.18
C THR A 53 1.32 4.26 -10.11
N ASP A 54 0.03 4.39 -10.41
CA ASP A 54 -0.48 5.43 -11.30
C ASP A 54 -0.49 6.82 -10.65
N TYR A 55 -0.42 6.88 -9.33
CA TYR A 55 -0.65 8.11 -8.56
C TYR A 55 0.39 8.28 -7.44
N VAL A 56 1.62 7.92 -7.70
CA VAL A 56 2.69 8.03 -6.71
C VAL A 56 3.98 8.50 -7.39
N ASP A 57 4.75 9.34 -6.69
CA ASP A 57 6.07 9.75 -7.13
C ASP A 57 7.03 8.56 -7.06
N HIS A 58 7.88 8.38 -8.09
CA HIS A 58 8.86 7.29 -8.14
C HIS A 58 9.81 7.28 -6.96
N ASN A 59 10.20 8.46 -6.47
CA ASN A 59 11.09 8.55 -5.33
C ASN A 59 10.43 8.06 -4.05
N ILE A 60 9.14 8.33 -3.90
CA ILE A 60 8.34 7.85 -2.77
C ILE A 60 8.21 6.32 -2.85
N ALA A 61 7.94 5.79 -4.03
CA ALA A 61 7.83 4.35 -4.23
C ALA A 61 9.13 3.63 -3.86
N ARG A 62 10.28 4.17 -4.27
CA ARG A 62 11.59 3.62 -3.92
C ARG A 62 11.84 3.65 -2.42
N CYS A 63 11.52 4.78 -1.78
CA CYS A 63 11.72 4.94 -0.34
C CYS A 63 10.90 3.93 0.45
N ILE A 64 9.63 3.77 0.07
CA ILE A 64 8.74 2.80 0.71
C ILE A 64 9.23 1.36 0.51
N ARG A 65 9.68 1.04 -0.70
CA ARG A 65 10.19 -0.29 -0.99
C ARG A 65 11.38 -0.65 -0.09
N SER A 66 12.30 0.30 0.04
CA SER A 66 13.48 0.13 0.89
C SER A 66 13.10 0.00 2.36
N THR A 67 12.23 0.88 2.85
CA THR A 67 11.77 0.87 4.24
C THR A 67 11.04 -0.43 4.58
N ALA A 68 10.14 -0.85 3.70
CA ALA A 68 9.38 -2.08 3.91
C ALA A 68 10.30 -3.31 3.92
N LYS A 69 11.29 -3.34 3.04
CA LYS A 69 12.28 -4.43 3.01
C LYS A 69 13.03 -4.52 4.33
N ASN A 70 13.45 -3.38 4.88
CA ASN A 70 14.16 -3.36 6.17
C ASN A 70 13.28 -3.83 7.33
N LEU A 71 11.97 -3.64 7.23
CA LEU A 71 11.01 -4.08 8.25
C LEU A 71 10.43 -5.46 7.97
N SER A 72 10.83 -6.10 6.89
CA SER A 72 10.29 -7.39 6.42
C SER A 72 8.79 -7.35 6.19
N VAL A 73 8.28 -6.23 5.69
CA VAL A 73 6.87 -6.06 5.34
C VAL A 73 6.71 -6.21 3.83
N PRO A 74 5.79 -7.05 3.36
CA PRO A 74 5.57 -7.20 1.92
C PRO A 74 4.98 -5.94 1.29
N VAL A 75 5.41 -5.62 0.08
CA VAL A 75 4.92 -4.49 -0.70
C VAL A 75 4.34 -5.00 -2.01
N ILE A 76 3.14 -4.52 -2.33
CA ILE A 76 2.50 -4.79 -3.62
C ILE A 76 2.41 -3.47 -4.39
N PHE A 77 2.93 -3.48 -5.62
CA PHE A 77 2.78 -2.37 -6.55
C PHE A 77 1.65 -2.71 -7.51
N SER A 78 0.65 -1.85 -7.60
CA SER A 78 -0.53 -2.10 -8.43
C SER A 78 -1.09 -0.81 -9.00
N LYS A 79 -1.80 -0.92 -10.10
CA LYS A 79 -2.66 0.14 -10.58
C LYS A 79 -3.83 0.33 -9.63
N ARG A 80 -4.45 1.52 -9.66
CA ARG A 80 -5.66 1.80 -8.88
C ARG A 80 -6.86 1.10 -9.51
N SER A 81 -6.86 -0.22 -9.43
CA SER A 81 -7.90 -1.07 -9.98
C SER A 81 -8.08 -2.27 -9.07
N TRP A 82 -9.28 -2.50 -8.58
CA TRP A 82 -9.56 -3.64 -7.72
C TRP A 82 -9.27 -4.97 -8.43
N THR A 83 -9.56 -5.05 -9.72
CA THR A 83 -9.29 -6.26 -10.51
C THR A 83 -7.81 -6.63 -10.46
N TYR A 84 -6.94 -5.67 -10.70
CA TYR A 84 -5.48 -5.90 -10.63
C TYR A 84 -5.02 -6.20 -9.21
N LEU A 85 -5.51 -5.40 -8.28
CA LEU A 85 -5.07 -5.51 -6.88
C LEU A 85 -5.48 -6.84 -6.27
N SER A 86 -6.71 -7.29 -6.52
CA SER A 86 -7.21 -8.55 -5.97
C SER A 86 -6.41 -9.74 -6.46
N GLN A 87 -5.99 -9.73 -7.72
CA GLN A 87 -5.15 -10.80 -8.27
C GLN A 87 -3.81 -10.87 -7.56
N LYS A 88 -3.19 -9.72 -7.30
CA LYS A 88 -1.91 -9.65 -6.61
C LYS A 88 -2.04 -10.05 -5.14
N LEU A 89 -3.14 -9.68 -4.49
CA LEU A 89 -3.41 -10.09 -3.11
C LEU A 89 -3.55 -11.61 -3.01
N ASN A 90 -4.23 -12.24 -3.96
CA ASN A 90 -4.38 -13.70 -3.98
C ASN A 90 -3.02 -14.38 -4.11
N MET A 91 -2.10 -13.83 -4.87
CA MET A 91 -0.75 -14.36 -4.99
C MET A 91 0.01 -14.31 -3.67
N VAL A 92 -0.13 -13.23 -2.92
CA VAL A 92 0.52 -13.06 -1.62
C VAL A 92 -0.04 -14.07 -0.60
N GLU A 93 -1.36 -14.28 -0.58
CA GLU A 93 -2.00 -15.26 0.29
C GLU A 93 -1.49 -16.68 0.02
N LYS A 94 -1.27 -17.02 -1.25
CA LYS A 94 -0.74 -18.34 -1.62
C LYS A 94 0.71 -18.54 -1.17
N LEU A 95 1.45 -17.47 -0.97
CA LEU A 95 2.84 -17.53 -0.53
C LEU A 95 2.98 -17.53 1.00
N SER A 96 1.93 -17.18 1.69
CA SER A 96 1.92 -17.19 3.14
C SER A 96 1.33 -18.50 3.66
#